data_173ea7e7d25974208341995b0067108a
#
_entry.id   173ea7e7d25974208341995b0067108a
#
_cell.length_a   1.000
_cell.length_b   1.000
_cell.length_c   1.000
_cell.angle_alpha   90.00
_cell.angle_beta   90.00
_cell.angle_gamma   90.00
#
_symmetry.space_group_name_H-M   'P 1'
#
loop_
_entity.id
_entity.type
_entity.pdbx_description
1 polymer ?
#
loop_
_entity_poly.entity_id
_entity_poly.type
_entity_poly.pdbx_seq_one_letter_code
_entity_poly.pdbx_strand_id
1 'polypeptide(L)'
;MEEKLPYYIHCFTHLKRDAKNGGAPHKPILLLSIIRLFEKGLFNNNQIFILPELVASFKSNWSKLVETNHHPIFAMPFYHMNSEPFWNLIPNAGCEKWIESKSSMRSLNNLTTAINFAFIDTELSLLLLKPEYRDILKISILEIYFPSTKVNFNNNNENDGLPSPSILNEPSEEYRRKIIELKNHLDENTFQEEVFIRGGLFKREIPKIYDNTCAISGLRIDSTANISMIDACHIVPFSDGYNDTLTNGIALCPNLHRAFDRGLISINDNYEVILNSNFIENSSAYNLSQFINKQIKLPKQIEFHPELENLKQHRLRFNF
;
A
#
# COMPACT_ATOMS: atom_id res chain seq x y z
N MET A 1 -3.97 22.48 -23.34
CA MET A 1 -4.16 21.96 -21.96
C MET A 1 -5.37 22.63 -21.29
N GLU A 2 -5.41 23.96 -21.18
CA GLU A 2 -6.53 24.72 -20.60
C GLU A 2 -7.86 24.48 -21.32
N GLU A 3 -7.84 24.34 -22.62
CA GLU A 3 -9.02 24.05 -23.45
C GLU A 3 -9.72 22.72 -23.09
N LYS A 4 -9.04 21.80 -22.42
CA LYS A 4 -9.59 20.51 -21.97
C LYS A 4 -10.19 20.58 -20.56
N LEU A 5 -9.92 21.61 -19.78
CA LEU A 5 -10.44 21.75 -18.40
C LEU A 5 -11.98 21.68 -18.34
N PRO A 6 -12.75 22.42 -19.20
CA PRO A 6 -14.21 22.32 -19.18
C PRO A 6 -14.72 20.89 -19.48
N TYR A 7 -14.04 20.15 -20.35
CA TYR A 7 -14.38 18.76 -20.63
C TYR A 7 -14.24 17.88 -19.38
N TYR A 8 -13.12 17.99 -18.63
CA TYR A 8 -12.95 17.19 -17.41
C TYR A 8 -13.82 17.65 -16.26
N ILE A 9 -14.14 18.94 -16.15
CA ILE A 9 -15.18 19.42 -15.22
C ILE A 9 -16.50 18.74 -15.53
N HIS A 10 -16.90 18.70 -16.81
CA HIS A 10 -18.12 18.00 -17.22
C HIS A 10 -18.06 16.50 -16.88
N CYS A 11 -16.97 15.80 -17.19
CA CYS A 11 -16.81 14.38 -16.83
C CYS A 11 -16.93 14.15 -15.32
N PHE A 12 -16.30 14.99 -14.51
CA PHE A 12 -16.27 14.85 -13.04
C PHE A 12 -17.62 15.19 -12.39
N THR A 13 -18.40 16.05 -12.99
CA THR A 13 -19.73 16.44 -12.49
C THR A 13 -20.86 15.56 -13.02
N HIS A 14 -20.61 14.71 -14.04
CA HIS A 14 -21.60 13.82 -14.68
C HIS A 14 -21.17 12.34 -14.65
N LEU A 15 -20.64 11.89 -13.52
CA LEU A 15 -20.19 10.52 -13.35
C LEU A 15 -21.34 9.51 -13.49
N LYS A 16 -21.08 8.41 -14.21
CA LYS A 16 -22.00 7.27 -14.32
C LYS A 16 -22.03 6.49 -13.00
N ARG A 17 -23.07 6.65 -12.22
CA ARG A 17 -23.24 6.05 -10.89
C ARG A 17 -24.67 5.55 -10.67
N ASP A 18 -24.87 4.62 -9.75
CA ASP A 18 -26.21 4.19 -9.36
C ASP A 18 -26.95 5.39 -8.74
N ALA A 19 -28.15 5.68 -9.25
CA ALA A 19 -28.99 6.78 -8.79
C ALA A 19 -29.84 6.42 -7.54
N LYS A 20 -29.88 5.15 -7.13
CA LYS A 20 -30.64 4.71 -5.95
C LYS A 20 -30.05 5.32 -4.67
N ASN A 21 -30.89 5.46 -3.64
CA ASN A 21 -30.48 5.92 -2.31
C ASN A 21 -29.70 7.25 -2.29
N GLY A 22 -30.07 8.21 -3.13
CA GLY A 22 -29.40 9.51 -3.22
C GLY A 22 -28.17 9.54 -4.13
N GLY A 23 -27.89 8.45 -4.84
CA GLY A 23 -26.78 8.30 -5.77
C GLY A 23 -25.47 7.85 -5.10
N ALA A 24 -24.88 6.81 -5.67
CA ALA A 24 -23.66 6.20 -5.10
C ALA A 24 -22.49 7.19 -5.00
N PRO A 25 -21.91 7.44 -3.80
CA PRO A 25 -20.86 8.43 -3.59
C PRO A 25 -19.46 7.92 -3.94
N HIS A 26 -19.31 6.64 -4.27
CA HIS A 26 -18.03 5.94 -4.38
C HIS A 26 -17.07 6.56 -5.39
N LYS A 27 -17.51 6.84 -6.63
CA LYS A 27 -16.67 7.43 -7.67
C LYS A 27 -16.20 8.85 -7.35
N PRO A 28 -17.09 9.77 -6.89
CA PRO A 28 -16.66 11.09 -6.42
C PRO A 28 -15.62 11.02 -5.31
N ILE A 29 -15.80 10.14 -4.31
CA ILE A 29 -14.82 9.96 -3.22
C ILE A 29 -13.49 9.45 -3.76
N LEU A 30 -13.49 8.49 -4.70
CA LEU A 30 -12.25 8.01 -5.30
C LEU A 30 -11.51 9.14 -6.05
N LEU A 31 -12.21 9.96 -6.83
CA LEU A 31 -11.58 11.10 -7.52
C LEU A 31 -10.98 12.11 -6.55
N LEU A 32 -11.68 12.46 -5.46
CA LEU A 32 -11.13 13.32 -4.42
C LEU A 32 -9.87 12.73 -3.79
N SER A 33 -9.83 11.42 -3.61
CA SER A 33 -8.67 10.72 -3.05
C SER A 33 -7.49 10.72 -4.02
N ILE A 34 -7.74 10.54 -5.32
CA ILE A 34 -6.72 10.65 -6.37
C ILE A 34 -6.15 12.07 -6.43
N ILE A 35 -7.01 13.09 -6.44
CA ILE A 35 -6.62 14.50 -6.41
C ILE A 35 -5.67 14.76 -5.22
N ARG A 36 -6.00 14.22 -4.04
CA ARG A 36 -5.17 14.36 -2.84
C ARG A 36 -3.80 13.71 -2.97
N LEU A 37 -3.70 12.57 -3.66
CA LEU A 37 -2.41 11.92 -3.89
C LEU A 37 -1.55 12.70 -4.91
N PHE A 38 -2.15 13.37 -5.88
CA PHE A 38 -1.45 14.34 -6.73
C PHE A 38 -0.97 15.56 -5.93
N GLU A 39 -1.77 16.09 -5.00
CA GLU A 39 -1.35 17.16 -4.09
C GLU A 39 -0.11 16.81 -3.29
N LYS A 40 -0.01 15.54 -2.85
CA LYS A 40 1.13 15.03 -2.08
C LYS A 40 2.32 14.58 -2.92
N GLY A 41 2.21 14.65 -4.25
CA GLY A 41 3.26 14.18 -5.16
C GLY A 41 3.44 12.66 -5.18
N LEU A 42 2.50 11.88 -4.63
CA LEU A 42 2.50 10.42 -4.70
C LEU A 42 2.11 9.91 -6.09
N PHE A 43 1.30 10.68 -6.81
CA PHE A 43 1.07 10.52 -8.24
C PHE A 43 1.69 11.71 -8.99
N ASN A 44 2.48 11.43 -10.01
CA ASN A 44 3.19 12.42 -10.82
C ASN A 44 3.08 12.18 -12.34
N ASN A 45 2.30 11.18 -12.72
CA ASN A 45 2.05 10.80 -14.11
C ASN A 45 0.60 10.30 -14.25
N ASN A 46 0.26 9.72 -15.39
CA ASN A 46 -1.08 9.22 -15.70
C ASN A 46 -1.36 7.77 -15.25
N GLN A 47 -0.47 7.15 -14.49
CA GLN A 47 -0.65 5.81 -13.94
C GLN A 47 -1.13 5.91 -12.48
N ILE A 48 -2.29 5.36 -12.19
CA ILE A 48 -2.91 5.34 -10.88
C ILE A 48 -2.80 3.93 -10.31
N PHE A 49 -1.80 3.72 -9.45
CA PHE A 49 -1.59 2.46 -8.74
C PHE A 49 -2.51 2.36 -7.52
N ILE A 50 -2.86 1.13 -7.15
CA ILE A 50 -3.60 0.85 -5.91
C ILE A 50 -2.61 0.93 -4.76
N LEU A 51 -2.44 2.13 -4.21
CA LEU A 51 -1.55 2.40 -3.09
C LEU A 51 -2.30 2.32 -1.76
N PRO A 52 -1.65 1.91 -0.67
CA PRO A 52 -2.21 2.00 0.69
C PRO A 52 -2.71 3.40 1.04
N GLU A 53 -1.99 4.43 0.62
CA GLU A 53 -2.34 5.83 0.77
C GLU A 53 -3.64 6.19 0.04
N LEU A 54 -3.88 5.60 -1.13
CA LEU A 54 -5.12 5.83 -1.88
C LEU A 54 -6.32 5.21 -1.17
N VAL A 55 -6.18 3.98 -0.68
CA VAL A 55 -7.24 3.28 0.07
C VAL A 55 -7.54 4.03 1.38
N ALA A 56 -6.51 4.44 2.11
CA ALA A 56 -6.66 5.20 3.35
C ALA A 56 -7.33 6.57 3.11
N SER A 57 -6.91 7.30 2.07
CA SER A 57 -7.51 8.58 1.67
C SER A 57 -8.99 8.40 1.28
N PHE A 58 -9.32 7.32 0.57
CA PHE A 58 -10.69 6.99 0.23
C PHE A 58 -11.56 6.78 1.49
N LYS A 59 -11.11 6.01 2.46
CA LYS A 59 -11.82 5.78 3.74
C LYS A 59 -11.96 7.08 4.56
N SER A 60 -10.90 7.89 4.62
CA SER A 60 -10.92 9.19 5.31
C SER A 60 -11.90 10.17 4.66
N ASN A 61 -11.89 10.28 3.33
CA ASN A 61 -12.83 11.15 2.63
C ASN A 61 -14.27 10.66 2.78
N TRP A 62 -14.47 9.33 2.76
CA TRP A 62 -15.77 8.72 3.00
C TRP A 62 -16.35 9.10 4.35
N SER A 63 -15.60 8.92 5.43
CA SER A 63 -16.06 9.24 6.79
C SER A 63 -16.43 10.71 7.00
N LYS A 64 -15.86 11.62 6.20
CA LYS A 64 -16.11 13.07 6.28
C LYS A 64 -17.30 13.53 5.44
N LEU A 65 -17.53 12.88 4.30
CA LEU A 65 -18.42 13.41 3.25
C LEU A 65 -19.68 12.59 3.07
N VAL A 66 -19.71 11.29 3.42
CA VAL A 66 -20.83 10.41 3.11
C VAL A 66 -21.74 10.22 4.32
N GLU A 67 -23.00 10.66 4.18
CA GLU A 67 -24.06 10.51 5.18
C GLU A 67 -25.11 9.44 4.80
N THR A 68 -24.96 8.82 3.63
CA THR A 68 -25.87 7.80 3.12
C THR A 68 -25.52 6.40 3.66
N ASN A 69 -26.46 5.45 3.56
CA ASN A 69 -26.27 4.07 4.03
C ASN A 69 -25.40 3.20 3.09
N HIS A 70 -24.58 3.80 2.23
CA HIS A 70 -23.63 3.05 1.40
C HIS A 70 -22.41 2.59 2.21
N HIS A 71 -21.76 1.51 1.77
CA HIS A 71 -20.56 0.98 2.43
C HIS A 71 -19.30 1.43 1.70
N PRO A 72 -18.20 1.79 2.42
CA PRO A 72 -16.95 2.31 1.85
C PRO A 72 -16.06 1.22 1.24
N ILE A 73 -16.54 0.51 0.22
CA ILE A 73 -15.80 -0.55 -0.48
C ILE A 73 -14.95 0.09 -1.58
N PHE A 74 -13.63 0.15 -1.39
CA PHE A 74 -12.68 0.78 -2.32
C PHE A 74 -12.64 0.09 -3.69
N ALA A 75 -12.69 -1.24 -3.73
CA ALA A 75 -12.56 -2.01 -4.95
C ALA A 75 -13.64 -1.65 -6.00
N MET A 76 -14.86 -1.36 -5.55
CA MET A 76 -15.99 -1.06 -6.43
C MET A 76 -15.77 0.17 -7.31
N PRO A 77 -15.50 1.37 -6.77
CA PRO A 77 -15.29 2.55 -7.60
C PRO A 77 -14.05 2.44 -8.47
N PHE A 78 -12.94 1.87 -7.99
CA PHE A 78 -11.73 1.73 -8.78
C PHE A 78 -11.98 0.93 -10.06
N TYR A 79 -12.68 -0.19 -9.95
CA TYR A 79 -13.06 -1.02 -11.10
C TYR A 79 -14.09 -0.33 -11.99
N HIS A 80 -15.18 0.20 -11.40
CA HIS A 80 -16.30 0.78 -12.15
C HIS A 80 -16.01 2.14 -12.79
N MET A 81 -14.90 2.81 -12.42
CA MET A 81 -14.40 3.99 -13.13
C MET A 81 -14.11 3.70 -14.61
N ASN A 82 -13.89 2.43 -14.99
CA ASN A 82 -13.70 2.03 -16.39
C ASN A 82 -14.91 2.35 -17.31
N SER A 83 -16.05 2.74 -16.75
CA SER A 83 -17.17 3.29 -17.52
C SER A 83 -17.02 4.78 -17.86
N GLU A 84 -16.05 5.48 -17.27
CA GLU A 84 -15.77 6.88 -17.54
C GLU A 84 -14.77 7.03 -18.70
N PRO A 85 -14.91 8.04 -19.56
CA PRO A 85 -14.11 8.13 -20.79
C PRO A 85 -12.61 8.38 -20.58
N PHE A 86 -12.23 8.84 -19.39
CA PHE A 86 -10.85 9.21 -19.05
C PHE A 86 -10.11 8.14 -18.23
N TRP A 87 -10.72 6.95 -18.02
CA TRP A 87 -10.19 5.91 -17.14
C TRP A 87 -10.12 4.55 -17.85
N ASN A 88 -8.94 3.94 -17.86
CA ASN A 88 -8.71 2.64 -18.46
C ASN A 88 -7.96 1.71 -17.49
N LEU A 89 -8.45 0.50 -17.28
CA LEU A 89 -7.80 -0.49 -16.42
C LEU A 89 -6.76 -1.28 -17.20
N ILE A 90 -5.57 -1.44 -16.61
CA ILE A 90 -4.49 -2.26 -17.13
C ILE A 90 -4.37 -3.52 -16.28
N PRO A 91 -4.67 -4.71 -16.84
CA PRO A 91 -4.60 -5.96 -16.10
C PRO A 91 -3.17 -6.38 -15.80
N ASN A 92 -3.01 -7.19 -14.77
CA ASN A 92 -1.82 -8.02 -14.60
C ASN A 92 -1.76 -9.08 -15.70
N ALA A 93 -0.57 -9.51 -16.09
CA ALA A 93 -0.38 -10.52 -17.13
C ALA A 93 -1.18 -11.80 -16.82
N GLY A 94 -2.00 -12.24 -17.78
CA GLY A 94 -2.87 -13.41 -17.67
C GLY A 94 -4.22 -13.16 -16.99
N CYS A 95 -4.51 -11.92 -16.58
CA CYS A 95 -5.78 -11.56 -15.92
C CYS A 95 -6.77 -10.81 -16.84
N GLU A 96 -6.49 -10.71 -18.14
CA GLU A 96 -7.26 -9.93 -19.12
C GLU A 96 -8.75 -10.35 -19.14
N LYS A 97 -9.01 -11.67 -19.14
CA LYS A 97 -10.39 -12.21 -19.13
C LYS A 97 -11.07 -12.07 -17.75
N TRP A 98 -10.29 -12.01 -16.68
CA TRP A 98 -10.84 -11.94 -15.35
C TRP A 98 -11.46 -10.57 -15.05
N ILE A 99 -10.89 -9.50 -15.59
CA ILE A 99 -11.46 -8.15 -15.44
C ILE A 99 -12.79 -7.95 -16.20
N GLU A 100 -13.17 -8.84 -17.11
CA GLU A 100 -14.48 -8.80 -17.77
C GLU A 100 -15.62 -9.22 -16.81
N SER A 101 -15.30 -9.96 -15.76
CA SER A 101 -16.29 -10.44 -14.77
C SER A 101 -16.53 -9.41 -13.66
N LYS A 102 -17.58 -8.60 -13.82
CA LYS A 102 -17.98 -7.55 -12.85
C LYS A 102 -18.18 -8.05 -11.42
N SER A 103 -18.60 -9.30 -11.23
CA SER A 103 -18.88 -9.87 -9.89
C SER A 103 -17.62 -10.22 -9.11
N SER A 104 -16.50 -10.46 -9.77
CA SER A 104 -15.22 -10.86 -9.13
C SER A 104 -14.42 -9.68 -8.58
N MET A 105 -14.69 -8.43 -9.01
CA MET A 105 -13.94 -7.24 -8.63
C MET A 105 -14.53 -6.50 -7.40
N ARG A 106 -15.06 -7.24 -6.41
CA ARG A 106 -15.69 -6.66 -5.22
C ARG A 106 -14.80 -6.60 -3.99
N SER A 107 -13.68 -7.27 -4.01
CA SER A 107 -12.70 -7.24 -2.91
C SER A 107 -11.40 -6.58 -3.35
N LEU A 108 -10.70 -5.97 -2.40
CA LEU A 108 -9.38 -5.38 -2.66
C LEU A 108 -8.37 -6.43 -3.14
N ASN A 109 -8.41 -7.63 -2.55
CA ASN A 109 -7.52 -8.73 -2.92
C ASN A 109 -7.69 -9.14 -4.39
N ASN A 110 -8.94 -9.33 -4.84
CA ASN A 110 -9.22 -9.64 -6.24
C ASN A 110 -8.79 -8.49 -7.17
N LEU A 111 -9.06 -7.25 -6.75
CA LEU A 111 -8.69 -6.06 -7.52
C LEU A 111 -7.16 -5.97 -7.72
N THR A 112 -6.38 -6.09 -6.65
CA THR A 112 -4.90 -6.02 -6.70
C THR A 112 -4.27 -7.21 -7.42
N THR A 113 -4.92 -8.38 -7.37
CA THR A 113 -4.47 -9.56 -8.14
C THR A 113 -4.73 -9.38 -9.64
N ALA A 114 -5.87 -8.80 -10.02
CA ALA A 114 -6.29 -8.71 -11.42
C ALA A 114 -5.75 -7.46 -12.13
N ILE A 115 -5.60 -6.34 -11.42
CA ILE A 115 -5.29 -5.02 -12.00
C ILE A 115 -3.92 -4.56 -11.53
N ASN A 116 -3.08 -4.18 -12.50
CA ASN A 116 -1.77 -3.58 -12.24
C ASN A 116 -1.92 -2.11 -11.84
N PHE A 117 -2.57 -1.32 -12.70
CA PHE A 117 -2.89 0.09 -12.43
C PHE A 117 -4.06 0.53 -13.32
N ALA A 118 -4.60 1.70 -13.04
CA ALA A 118 -5.47 2.39 -13.97
C ALA A 118 -4.69 3.48 -14.71
N PHE A 119 -5.06 3.71 -15.98
CA PHE A 119 -4.47 4.73 -16.82
C PHE A 119 -5.50 5.85 -17.03
N ILE A 120 -5.15 7.08 -16.67
CA ILE A 120 -5.97 8.27 -16.95
C ILE A 120 -5.43 9.01 -18.16
N ASP A 121 -6.27 9.84 -18.79
CA ASP A 121 -5.81 10.68 -19.92
C ASP A 121 -4.59 11.50 -19.52
N THR A 122 -3.62 11.60 -20.44
CA THR A 122 -2.40 12.37 -20.22
C THR A 122 -2.69 13.84 -19.92
N GLU A 123 -3.65 14.44 -20.64
CA GLU A 123 -4.08 15.82 -20.41
C GLU A 123 -4.68 16.01 -19.03
N LEU A 124 -5.48 15.03 -18.54
CA LEU A 124 -6.02 15.05 -17.18
C LEU A 124 -4.90 15.01 -16.13
N SER A 125 -3.92 14.13 -16.31
CA SER A 125 -2.79 14.04 -15.37
C SER A 125 -2.00 15.35 -15.31
N LEU A 126 -1.78 16.00 -16.45
CA LEU A 126 -1.11 17.30 -16.53
C LEU A 126 -1.90 18.44 -15.85
N LEU A 127 -3.24 18.40 -15.91
CA LEU A 127 -4.09 19.32 -15.15
C LEU A 127 -3.99 19.05 -13.64
N LEU A 128 -4.00 17.77 -13.23
CA LEU A 128 -3.89 17.37 -11.83
C LEU A 128 -2.53 17.69 -11.19
N LEU A 129 -1.47 17.85 -11.97
CA LEU A 129 -0.16 18.32 -11.47
C LEU A 129 -0.14 19.80 -11.11
N LYS A 130 -1.04 20.63 -11.69
CA LYS A 130 -1.12 22.06 -11.44
C LYS A 130 -2.13 22.38 -10.35
N PRO A 131 -1.74 23.06 -9.25
CA PRO A 131 -2.61 23.34 -8.11
C PRO A 131 -3.91 24.04 -8.51
N GLU A 132 -3.84 25.04 -9.38
CA GLU A 132 -4.98 25.85 -9.81
C GLU A 132 -6.09 25.02 -10.48
N TYR A 133 -5.74 24.10 -11.39
CA TYR A 133 -6.72 23.25 -12.07
C TYR A 133 -7.23 22.12 -11.18
N ARG A 134 -6.34 21.59 -10.36
CA ARG A 134 -6.68 20.57 -9.36
C ARG A 134 -7.72 21.08 -8.37
N ASP A 135 -7.58 22.32 -7.90
CA ASP A 135 -8.54 22.94 -6.99
C ASP A 135 -9.91 23.18 -7.67
N ILE A 136 -9.94 23.59 -8.93
CA ILE A 136 -11.18 23.73 -9.70
C ILE A 136 -11.90 22.37 -9.80
N LEU A 137 -11.20 21.32 -10.18
CA LEU A 137 -11.78 19.97 -10.30
C LEU A 137 -12.27 19.43 -8.94
N LYS A 138 -11.49 19.64 -7.88
CA LYS A 138 -11.87 19.29 -6.50
C LYS A 138 -13.16 20.00 -6.05
N ILE A 139 -13.22 21.31 -6.21
CA ILE A 139 -14.39 22.13 -5.86
C ILE A 139 -15.61 21.67 -6.65
N SER A 140 -15.48 21.39 -7.96
CA SER A 140 -16.58 20.93 -8.79
C SER A 140 -17.20 19.63 -8.28
N ILE A 141 -16.39 18.67 -7.82
CA ILE A 141 -16.88 17.42 -7.22
C ILE A 141 -17.61 17.71 -5.90
N LEU A 142 -17.01 18.52 -5.03
CA LEU A 142 -17.58 18.84 -3.70
C LEU A 142 -18.92 19.56 -3.80
N GLU A 143 -19.04 20.51 -4.71
CA GLU A 143 -20.27 21.29 -4.92
C GLU A 143 -21.42 20.40 -5.45
N ILE A 144 -21.13 19.49 -6.36
CA ILE A 144 -22.17 18.68 -7.02
C ILE A 144 -22.60 17.49 -6.16
N TYR A 145 -21.64 16.81 -5.52
CA TYR A 145 -21.94 15.54 -4.85
C TYR A 145 -22.03 15.63 -3.32
N PHE A 146 -21.44 16.66 -2.73
CA PHE A 146 -21.34 16.80 -1.26
C PHE A 146 -21.67 18.21 -0.78
N PRO A 147 -22.76 18.86 -1.26
CA PRO A 147 -23.05 20.27 -0.96
C PRO A 147 -23.24 20.52 0.55
N SER A 148 -23.80 19.56 1.30
CA SER A 148 -24.04 19.64 2.76
C SER A 148 -22.78 19.38 3.59
N THR A 149 -21.88 18.49 3.14
CA THR A 149 -20.75 17.98 3.92
C THR A 149 -19.39 18.51 3.44
N LYS A 150 -19.34 19.28 2.33
CA LYS A 150 -18.08 19.81 1.77
C LYS A 150 -17.24 20.59 2.78
N VAL A 151 -17.85 21.23 3.77
CA VAL A 151 -17.14 21.96 4.84
C VAL A 151 -16.25 21.04 5.67
N ASN A 152 -16.61 19.76 5.80
CA ASN A 152 -15.85 18.76 6.55
C ASN A 152 -14.57 18.32 5.81
N PHE A 153 -14.49 18.56 4.49
CA PHE A 153 -13.34 18.19 3.67
C PHE A 153 -12.10 19.02 4.01
N ASN A 154 -12.26 20.29 4.34
CA ASN A 154 -11.17 21.24 4.57
C ASN A 154 -10.69 21.30 6.02
N ASN A 155 -11.42 20.72 6.98
CA ASN A 155 -11.18 20.93 8.42
C ASN A 155 -10.05 20.10 9.03
N ASN A 156 -9.39 19.18 8.28
CA ASN A 156 -8.31 18.36 8.82
C ASN A 156 -7.25 18.05 7.75
N ASN A 157 -6.28 18.93 7.63
CA ASN A 157 -5.16 18.76 6.68
C ASN A 157 -4.09 17.75 7.13
N GLU A 158 -4.12 17.24 8.36
CA GLU A 158 -3.00 16.47 8.91
C GLU A 158 -3.22 14.95 8.94
N ASN A 159 -4.46 14.44 8.96
CA ASN A 159 -4.74 13.00 9.01
C ASN A 159 -5.41 12.48 7.74
N ASP A 160 -4.61 11.93 6.83
CA ASP A 160 -5.07 11.34 5.56
C ASP A 160 -5.68 9.94 5.71
N GLY A 161 -6.11 9.57 6.90
CA GLY A 161 -6.62 8.22 7.17
C GLY A 161 -5.53 7.15 7.26
N LEU A 162 -4.25 7.48 7.00
CA LEU A 162 -3.16 6.57 7.31
C LEU A 162 -3.00 6.48 8.82
N PRO A 163 -2.91 5.27 9.39
CA PRO A 163 -2.51 5.10 10.77
C PRO A 163 -1.15 5.77 11.01
N SER A 164 -0.95 6.31 12.21
CA SER A 164 0.38 6.82 12.57
C SER A 164 1.42 5.71 12.44
N PRO A 165 2.61 5.99 11.88
CA PRO A 165 3.71 5.02 11.88
C PRO A 165 4.05 4.48 13.28
N SER A 166 3.72 5.23 14.35
CA SER A 166 3.90 4.80 15.72
C SER A 166 3.18 3.49 16.09
N ILE A 167 2.13 3.12 15.34
CA ILE A 167 1.44 1.84 15.55
C ILE A 167 2.36 0.62 15.31
N LEU A 168 3.37 0.77 14.46
CA LEU A 168 4.36 -0.28 14.20
C LEU A 168 5.42 -0.41 15.31
N ASN A 169 5.43 0.53 16.27
CA ASN A 169 6.34 0.53 17.41
C ASN A 169 5.72 -0.13 18.67
N GLU A 170 4.50 -0.62 18.54
CA GLU A 170 3.82 -1.32 19.63
C GLU A 170 4.51 -2.67 19.90
N PRO A 171 4.43 -3.19 21.13
CA PRO A 171 4.84 -4.57 21.42
C PRO A 171 4.11 -5.56 20.52
N SER A 172 4.81 -6.55 19.97
CA SER A 172 4.28 -7.52 19.02
C SER A 172 2.98 -8.18 19.48
N GLU A 173 2.87 -8.54 20.76
CA GLU A 173 1.66 -9.17 21.32
C GLU A 173 0.46 -8.22 21.38
N GLU A 174 0.69 -6.95 21.70
CA GLU A 174 -0.36 -5.93 21.73
C GLU A 174 -0.87 -5.65 20.31
N TYR A 175 0.05 -5.52 19.35
CA TYR A 175 -0.27 -5.33 17.95
C TYR A 175 -1.12 -6.49 17.42
N ARG A 176 -0.70 -7.74 17.64
CA ARG A 176 -1.43 -8.96 17.25
C ARG A 176 -2.83 -8.99 17.81
N ARG A 177 -2.99 -8.69 19.10
CA ARG A 177 -4.31 -8.62 19.76
C ARG A 177 -5.22 -7.64 19.06
N LYS A 178 -4.75 -6.43 18.77
CA LYS A 178 -5.52 -5.39 18.05
C LYS A 178 -5.94 -5.84 16.65
N ILE A 179 -5.06 -6.53 15.91
CA ILE A 179 -5.41 -7.05 14.58
C ILE A 179 -6.45 -8.17 14.68
N ILE A 180 -6.36 -9.05 15.66
CA ILE A 180 -7.37 -10.11 15.89
C ILE A 180 -8.72 -9.49 16.28
N GLU A 181 -8.73 -8.47 17.12
CA GLU A 181 -9.94 -7.72 17.46
C GLU A 181 -10.57 -7.07 16.22
N LEU A 182 -9.78 -6.41 15.38
CA LEU A 182 -10.26 -5.87 14.09
C LEU A 182 -10.87 -6.96 13.20
N LYS A 183 -10.21 -8.12 13.09
CA LYS A 183 -10.71 -9.25 12.31
C LYS A 183 -12.05 -9.77 12.80
N ASN A 184 -12.28 -9.75 14.10
CA ASN A 184 -13.53 -10.23 14.70
C ASN A 184 -14.69 -9.23 14.58
N HIS A 185 -14.39 -7.93 14.42
CA HIS A 185 -15.40 -6.87 14.40
C HIS A 185 -15.72 -6.34 13.00
N LEU A 186 -14.80 -6.48 12.06
CA LEU A 186 -14.96 -5.99 10.69
C LEU A 186 -15.44 -7.10 9.76
N ASP A 187 -16.18 -6.73 8.72
CA ASP A 187 -16.42 -7.63 7.59
C ASP A 187 -15.10 -7.90 6.82
N GLU A 188 -15.08 -8.99 6.07
CA GLU A 188 -13.87 -9.46 5.38
C GLU A 188 -13.24 -8.40 4.47
N ASN A 189 -14.05 -7.65 3.69
CA ASN A 189 -13.51 -6.63 2.78
C ASN A 189 -12.87 -5.47 3.55
N THR A 190 -13.56 -4.98 4.58
CA THR A 190 -13.05 -3.89 5.43
C THR A 190 -11.77 -4.31 6.16
N PHE A 191 -11.72 -5.55 6.65
CA PHE A 191 -10.52 -6.10 7.27
C PHE A 191 -9.34 -6.19 6.29
N GLN A 192 -9.57 -6.70 5.06
CA GLN A 192 -8.53 -6.76 4.02
C GLN A 192 -7.97 -5.37 3.67
N GLU A 193 -8.83 -4.35 3.60
CA GLU A 193 -8.40 -2.97 3.37
C GLU A 193 -7.52 -2.43 4.52
N GLU A 194 -7.89 -2.71 5.78
CA GLU A 194 -7.09 -2.33 6.95
C GLU A 194 -5.71 -3.01 6.95
N VAL A 195 -5.66 -4.31 6.68
CA VAL A 195 -4.42 -5.06 6.54
C VAL A 195 -3.55 -4.51 5.40
N PHE A 196 -4.15 -4.18 4.27
CA PHE A 196 -3.43 -3.61 3.13
C PHE A 196 -2.79 -2.25 3.47
N ILE A 197 -3.53 -1.38 4.17
CA ILE A 197 -3.02 -0.07 4.61
C ILE A 197 -1.84 -0.25 5.58
N ARG A 198 -1.96 -1.14 6.58
CA ARG A 198 -0.92 -1.40 7.59
C ARG A 198 0.32 -2.05 6.99
N GLY A 199 0.14 -3.06 6.15
CA GLY A 199 1.25 -3.69 5.41
C GLY A 199 1.99 -2.70 4.50
N GLY A 200 1.30 -1.69 3.98
CA GLY A 200 1.93 -0.58 3.25
C GLY A 200 2.81 0.29 4.14
N LEU A 201 2.39 0.56 5.38
CA LEU A 201 3.24 1.26 6.36
C LEU A 201 4.50 0.46 6.67
N PHE A 202 4.37 -0.84 6.97
CA PHE A 202 5.49 -1.73 7.22
C PHE A 202 6.49 -1.70 6.05
N LYS A 203 6.02 -1.88 4.82
CA LYS A 203 6.85 -1.84 3.61
C LYS A 203 7.61 -0.52 3.43
N ARG A 204 7.01 0.58 3.88
CA ARG A 204 7.60 1.92 3.80
C ARG A 204 8.60 2.20 4.93
N GLU A 205 8.28 1.78 6.15
CA GLU A 205 9.07 2.16 7.33
C GLU A 205 10.28 1.23 7.54
N ILE A 206 10.20 -0.07 7.24
CA ILE A 206 11.34 -0.99 7.39
C ILE A 206 12.57 -0.54 6.62
N PRO A 207 12.54 -0.23 5.31
CA PRO A 207 13.73 0.27 4.62
C PRO A 207 14.30 1.54 5.25
N LYS A 208 13.45 2.44 5.77
CA LYS A 208 13.89 3.71 6.37
C LYS A 208 14.69 3.51 7.66
N ILE A 209 14.23 2.63 8.56
CA ILE A 209 14.96 2.38 9.82
C ILE A 209 16.32 1.72 9.59
N TYR A 210 16.52 1.08 8.44
CA TYR A 210 17.79 0.53 7.97
C TYR A 210 18.56 1.48 7.04
N ASP A 211 18.14 2.75 6.93
CA ASP A 211 18.77 3.75 6.07
C ASP A 211 18.85 3.30 4.60
N ASN A 212 17.77 2.71 4.10
CA ASN A 212 17.62 2.12 2.77
C ASN A 212 18.77 1.19 2.37
N THR A 213 19.29 0.43 3.33
CA THR A 213 20.44 -0.45 3.19
C THR A 213 20.04 -1.90 3.50
N CYS A 214 20.45 -2.84 2.66
CA CYS A 214 20.30 -4.26 2.95
C CYS A 214 21.06 -4.64 4.22
N ALA A 215 20.36 -5.23 5.19
CA ALA A 215 20.93 -5.60 6.50
C ALA A 215 22.09 -6.61 6.38
N ILE A 216 22.07 -7.49 5.38
CA ILE A 216 23.05 -8.57 5.22
C ILE A 216 24.18 -8.14 4.28
N SER A 217 23.87 -7.66 3.06
CA SER A 217 24.88 -7.37 2.05
C SER A 217 25.45 -5.95 2.12
N GLY A 218 24.79 -5.05 2.84
CA GLY A 218 25.15 -3.64 2.83
C GLY A 218 24.78 -2.91 1.53
N LEU A 219 24.07 -3.57 0.59
CA LEU A 219 23.62 -2.94 -0.65
C LEU A 219 22.77 -1.73 -0.33
N ARG A 220 23.12 -0.58 -0.90
CA ARG A 220 22.34 0.66 -0.91
C ARG A 220 22.42 1.27 -2.29
N ILE A 221 21.31 1.66 -2.83
CA ILE A 221 21.24 2.39 -4.11
C ILE A 221 20.43 3.65 -3.86
N ASP A 222 21.10 4.79 -3.96
CA ASP A 222 20.47 6.11 -3.88
C ASP A 222 20.10 6.55 -5.31
N SER A 223 18.81 6.74 -5.57
CA SER A 223 18.29 7.13 -6.88
C SER A 223 17.53 8.46 -6.78
N THR A 224 17.75 9.35 -7.76
CA THR A 224 16.98 10.59 -7.92
C THR A 224 15.51 10.33 -8.30
N ALA A 225 15.17 9.10 -8.74
CA ALA A 225 13.83 8.69 -9.14
C ALA A 225 13.02 8.02 -8.01
N ASN A 226 13.47 8.11 -6.74
CA ASN A 226 12.85 7.45 -5.58
C ASN A 226 12.68 5.92 -5.76
N ILE A 227 13.60 5.28 -6.47
CA ILE A 227 13.61 3.84 -6.67
C ILE A 227 14.50 3.22 -5.58
N SER A 228 13.98 2.22 -4.86
CA SER A 228 14.73 1.42 -3.90
C SER A 228 14.86 -0.02 -4.38
N MET A 229 16.01 -0.62 -4.12
CA MET A 229 16.25 -2.07 -4.31
C MET A 229 16.21 -2.81 -2.96
N ILE A 230 15.61 -2.19 -1.95
CA ILE A 230 15.52 -2.75 -0.60
C ILE A 230 14.05 -3.01 -0.27
N ASP A 231 13.77 -4.27 0.01
CA ASP A 231 12.45 -4.74 0.41
C ASP A 231 12.33 -4.78 1.93
N ALA A 232 11.10 -4.62 2.43
CA ALA A 232 10.74 -4.94 3.79
C ALA A 232 10.42 -6.44 3.88
N CYS A 233 11.25 -7.21 4.55
CA CYS A 233 11.07 -8.64 4.78
C CYS A 233 10.48 -8.87 6.17
N HIS A 234 9.38 -9.62 6.25
CA HIS A 234 8.87 -10.12 7.54
C HIS A 234 9.72 -11.26 8.04
N ILE A 235 10.09 -11.24 9.32
CA ILE A 235 10.79 -12.37 9.97
C ILE A 235 9.82 -13.53 10.16
N VAL A 236 8.68 -13.27 10.79
CA VAL A 236 7.53 -14.17 10.85
C VAL A 236 6.49 -13.64 9.87
N PRO A 237 6.06 -14.43 8.86
CA PRO A 237 5.09 -13.98 7.88
C PRO A 237 3.81 -13.45 8.54
N PHE A 238 3.25 -12.38 7.98
CA PHE A 238 2.01 -11.78 8.49
C PHE A 238 0.86 -12.80 8.57
N SER A 239 0.75 -13.71 7.60
CA SER A 239 -0.25 -14.79 7.60
C SER A 239 -0.23 -15.66 8.85
N ASP A 240 0.94 -15.82 9.45
CA ASP A 240 1.17 -16.75 10.57
C ASP A 240 1.03 -16.04 11.93
N GLY A 241 1.26 -14.72 11.96
CA GLY A 241 1.36 -13.99 13.22
C GLY A 241 0.58 -12.66 13.31
N TYR A 242 0.00 -12.17 12.22
CA TYR A 242 -0.66 -10.85 12.16
C TYR A 242 0.23 -9.71 12.73
N ASN A 243 1.52 -9.75 12.41
CA ASN A 243 2.51 -8.85 13.03
C ASN A 243 3.25 -8.02 11.98
N ASP A 244 2.91 -6.72 11.86
CA ASP A 244 3.60 -5.70 11.06
C ASP A 244 4.46 -4.76 11.92
N THR A 245 4.83 -5.14 13.16
CA THR A 245 5.70 -4.30 13.98
C THR A 245 7.11 -4.18 13.39
N LEU A 246 7.81 -3.08 13.68
CA LEU A 246 9.17 -2.85 13.17
C LEU A 246 10.14 -3.95 13.62
N THR A 247 9.93 -4.51 14.81
CA THR A 247 10.74 -5.60 15.37
C THR A 247 10.54 -6.95 14.68
N ASN A 248 9.50 -7.08 13.83
CA ASN A 248 9.27 -8.24 12.96
C ASN A 248 9.77 -8.01 11.53
N GLY A 249 10.58 -6.97 11.29
CA GLY A 249 11.03 -6.58 9.96
C GLY A 249 12.55 -6.50 9.81
N ILE A 250 13.03 -6.90 8.63
CA ILE A 250 14.42 -6.75 8.19
C ILE A 250 14.44 -6.17 6.79
N ALA A 251 15.32 -5.19 6.53
CA ALA A 251 15.53 -4.63 5.20
C ALA A 251 16.50 -5.49 4.40
N LEU A 252 16.05 -6.07 3.30
CA LEU A 252 16.87 -6.96 2.46
C LEU A 252 16.78 -6.61 0.99
N CYS A 253 17.86 -6.84 0.22
CA CYS A 253 17.76 -6.81 -1.24
C CYS A 253 16.98 -8.06 -1.75
N PRO A 254 16.39 -8.02 -2.96
CA PRO A 254 15.43 -9.04 -3.42
C PRO A 254 15.96 -10.48 -3.37
N ASN A 255 17.25 -10.69 -3.69
CA ASN A 255 17.85 -12.02 -3.66
C ASN A 255 17.95 -12.59 -2.24
N LEU A 256 18.38 -11.76 -1.27
CA LEU A 256 18.48 -12.16 0.13
C LEU A 256 17.11 -12.24 0.81
N HIS A 257 16.17 -11.40 0.43
CA HIS A 257 14.76 -11.53 0.84
C HIS A 257 14.21 -12.90 0.45
N ARG A 258 14.36 -13.29 -0.82
CA ARG A 258 13.94 -14.62 -1.27
C ARG A 258 14.68 -15.78 -0.60
N ALA A 259 15.98 -15.62 -0.31
CA ALA A 259 16.75 -16.63 0.39
C ALA A 259 16.27 -16.80 1.83
N PHE A 260 15.92 -15.70 2.51
CA PHE A 260 15.36 -15.71 3.85
C PHE A 260 13.97 -16.33 3.87
N ASP A 261 13.04 -15.88 3.04
CA ASP A 261 11.67 -16.41 2.94
C ASP A 261 11.60 -17.93 2.63
N ARG A 262 12.64 -18.45 1.98
CA ARG A 262 12.75 -19.88 1.64
C ARG A 262 13.57 -20.69 2.64
N GLY A 263 14.03 -20.07 3.73
CA GLY A 263 14.83 -20.74 4.75
C GLY A 263 16.19 -21.23 4.27
N LEU A 264 16.78 -20.61 3.22
CA LEU A 264 18.16 -20.88 2.83
C LEU A 264 19.15 -20.22 3.79
N ILE A 265 18.77 -19.07 4.33
CA ILE A 265 19.49 -18.33 5.36
C ILE A 265 18.57 -17.98 6.52
N SER A 266 19.14 -17.81 7.69
CA SER A 266 18.48 -17.25 8.87
C SER A 266 19.47 -16.38 9.66
N ILE A 267 19.03 -15.89 10.81
CA ILE A 267 19.82 -15.03 11.69
C ILE A 267 19.77 -15.67 13.10
N ASN A 268 20.95 -15.79 13.73
CA ASN A 268 21.06 -16.30 15.09
C ASN A 268 20.82 -15.23 16.16
N ASP A 269 20.90 -15.61 17.45
CA ASP A 269 20.64 -14.71 18.57
C ASP A 269 21.71 -13.61 18.75
N ASN A 270 22.87 -13.75 18.10
CA ASN A 270 23.93 -12.74 18.03
C ASN A 270 23.76 -11.80 16.82
N TYR A 271 22.65 -11.89 16.10
CA TYR A 271 22.40 -11.18 14.85
C TYR A 271 23.43 -11.52 13.74
N GLU A 272 23.89 -12.76 13.70
CA GLU A 272 24.78 -13.27 12.66
C GLU A 272 24.02 -14.14 11.67
N VAL A 273 24.42 -14.07 10.40
CA VAL A 273 23.82 -14.88 9.33
C VAL A 273 24.25 -16.34 9.48
N ILE A 274 23.29 -17.25 9.44
CA ILE A 274 23.48 -18.68 9.40
C ILE A 274 22.85 -19.27 8.13
N LEU A 275 23.44 -20.36 7.63
CA LEU A 275 22.98 -21.08 6.44
C LEU A 275 22.30 -22.38 6.84
N ASN A 276 21.25 -22.73 6.11
CA ASN A 276 20.65 -24.06 6.23
C ASN A 276 21.59 -25.11 5.61
N SER A 277 21.69 -26.26 6.24
CA SER A 277 22.53 -27.37 5.75
C SER A 277 21.93 -28.13 4.55
N ASN A 278 20.69 -27.85 4.18
CA ASN A 278 19.89 -28.65 3.24
C ASN A 278 20.03 -28.21 1.78
N PHE A 279 21.02 -27.40 1.41
CA PHE A 279 21.27 -27.04 0.01
C PHE A 279 22.75 -27.02 -0.34
N ILE A 280 23.05 -27.20 -1.63
CA ILE A 280 24.39 -27.12 -2.18
C ILE A 280 24.47 -25.87 -3.05
N GLU A 281 25.51 -25.08 -2.87
CA GLU A 281 25.75 -23.86 -3.59
C GLU A 281 26.96 -24.01 -4.50
N ASN A 282 26.81 -23.66 -5.78
CA ASN A 282 27.93 -23.57 -6.70
C ASN A 282 28.76 -22.32 -6.44
N SER A 283 30.06 -22.39 -6.65
CA SER A 283 30.97 -21.22 -6.50
C SER A 283 30.57 -20.10 -7.46
N SER A 284 30.25 -18.95 -6.91
CA SER A 284 29.95 -17.72 -7.66
C SER A 284 30.24 -16.49 -6.80
N ALA A 285 30.31 -15.31 -7.42
CA ALA A 285 30.44 -14.04 -6.69
C ALA A 285 29.19 -13.69 -5.87
N TYR A 286 28.09 -14.44 -6.03
CA TYR A 286 26.78 -14.17 -5.42
C TYR A 286 26.33 -15.24 -4.43
N ASN A 287 27.25 -16.17 -4.03
CA ASN A 287 26.89 -17.21 -3.08
C ASN A 287 26.52 -16.67 -1.70
N LEU A 288 25.58 -17.37 -1.05
CA LEU A 288 25.10 -17.06 0.29
C LEU A 288 26.18 -17.33 1.35
N SER A 289 27.05 -18.31 1.10
CA SER A 289 28.16 -18.70 1.98
C SER A 289 29.12 -17.57 2.32
N GLN A 290 29.22 -16.55 1.47
CA GLN A 290 30.00 -15.35 1.77
C GLN A 290 29.52 -14.57 2.98
N PHE A 291 28.27 -14.76 3.40
CA PHE A 291 27.66 -14.04 4.52
C PHE A 291 27.67 -14.81 5.85
N ILE A 292 28.12 -16.06 5.86
CA ILE A 292 28.16 -16.90 7.08
C ILE A 292 28.92 -16.20 8.21
N ASN A 293 28.34 -16.23 9.41
CA ASN A 293 28.86 -15.65 10.65
C ASN A 293 29.15 -14.13 10.56
N LYS A 294 28.67 -13.47 9.52
CA LYS A 294 28.69 -12.00 9.47
C LYS A 294 27.51 -11.42 10.22
N GLN A 295 27.80 -10.45 11.07
CA GLN A 295 26.79 -9.70 11.77
C GLN A 295 26.00 -8.83 10.79
N ILE A 296 24.66 -8.84 10.91
CA ILE A 296 23.81 -7.98 10.10
C ILE A 296 23.91 -6.52 10.56
N LYS A 297 23.65 -5.59 9.65
CA LYS A 297 23.42 -4.19 10.01
C LYS A 297 22.10 -4.10 10.77
N LEU A 298 22.11 -3.49 11.94
CA LEU A 298 20.94 -3.23 12.77
C LEU A 298 20.47 -1.78 12.61
N PRO A 299 19.17 -1.48 12.84
CA PRO A 299 18.68 -0.11 13.00
C PRO A 299 19.47 0.65 14.06
N LYS A 300 19.61 1.97 13.89
CA LYS A 300 20.32 2.80 14.88
C LYS A 300 19.66 2.83 16.26
N GLN A 301 18.32 2.73 16.29
CA GLN A 301 17.51 2.72 17.49
C GLN A 301 17.32 1.29 17.95
N ILE A 302 17.71 0.98 19.19
CA ILE A 302 17.69 -0.37 19.76
C ILE A 302 16.27 -0.92 19.82
N GLU A 303 15.28 -0.07 20.05
CA GLU A 303 13.86 -0.44 20.06
C GLU A 303 13.34 -1.00 18.74
N PHE A 304 14.04 -0.78 17.63
CA PHE A 304 13.67 -1.30 16.30
C PHE A 304 14.49 -2.52 15.88
N HIS A 305 15.36 -3.02 16.78
CA HIS A 305 16.10 -4.26 16.48
C HIS A 305 15.14 -5.43 16.29
N PRO A 306 15.43 -6.36 15.37
CA PRO A 306 14.66 -7.58 15.23
C PRO A 306 14.50 -8.30 16.56
N GLU A 307 13.27 -8.65 16.92
CA GLU A 307 12.98 -9.38 18.16
C GLU A 307 13.53 -10.81 18.09
N LEU A 308 14.29 -11.21 19.09
CA LEU A 308 14.95 -12.53 19.10
C LEU A 308 13.95 -13.69 19.03
N GLU A 309 12.76 -13.53 19.61
CA GLU A 309 11.71 -14.54 19.52
C GLU A 309 11.20 -14.70 18.08
N ASN A 310 11.05 -13.61 17.31
CA ASN A 310 10.69 -13.69 15.89
C ASN A 310 11.79 -14.41 15.09
N LEU A 311 13.07 -14.11 15.33
CA LEU A 311 14.20 -14.81 14.71
C LEU A 311 14.23 -16.29 15.06
N LYS A 312 13.93 -16.65 16.30
CA LYS A 312 13.82 -18.04 16.75
C LYS A 312 12.66 -18.76 16.05
N GLN A 313 11.50 -18.12 15.90
CA GLN A 313 10.37 -18.70 15.16
C GLN A 313 10.74 -18.95 13.70
N HIS A 314 11.46 -18.05 13.05
CA HIS A 314 11.97 -18.25 11.70
C HIS A 314 12.91 -19.46 11.62
N ARG A 315 13.87 -19.59 12.55
CA ARG A 315 14.77 -20.76 12.61
C ARG A 315 14.00 -22.08 12.80
N LEU A 316 13.04 -22.10 13.72
CA LEU A 316 12.20 -23.27 13.97
C LEU A 316 11.37 -23.67 12.75
N ARG A 317 10.81 -22.69 12.03
CA ARG A 317 10.04 -22.93 10.80
C ARG A 317 10.83 -23.67 9.74
N PHE A 318 12.12 -23.40 9.61
CA PHE A 318 12.98 -23.95 8.57
C PHE A 318 14.01 -24.97 9.06
N ASN A 319 13.90 -25.44 10.32
CA ASN A 319 14.75 -26.46 10.93
C ASN A 319 16.27 -26.11 10.92
N PHE A 320 16.60 -24.89 11.35
CA PHE A 320 17.98 -24.48 11.61
C PHE A 320 18.48 -24.99 12.95
#